data_1a874eb99d13779490eb026945a6ffa7
#
_entry.id   1a874eb99d13779490eb026945a6ffa7
#
_cell.length_a   1.000
_cell.length_b   1.000
_cell.length_c   1.000
_cell.angle_alpha   90.00
_cell.angle_beta   90.00
_cell.angle_gamma   90.00
#
_symmetry.space_group_name_H-M   'P 1'
#
loop_
_entity.id
_entity.type
_entity.pdbx_description
1 polymer ?
#
loop_
_entity_poly.entity_id
_entity_poly.type
_entity_poly.pdbx_seq_one_letter_code
_entity_poly.pdbx_strand_id
1 'polypeptide(L)'
;MTFFNRCVVAGSNSLINLSVSVVNKKKKKGKYNSVRISYAQNWQMNHWRTIISCYRKSPFFNYYVDELEMIFLKRFDFLFDLNLSILHWINELIEHPAEIKVLSAPFDRDDFPGTFDLRKKWLPKNFQAESDFIRYTQVFEDRIGFQPNISILDLLFNTGPMAKVLLQNAETKKK
;
A
#
# COMPACT_ATOMS: atom_id res chain seq x y z
N MET A 1 -3.09 15.62 4.53
CA MET A 1 -2.40 14.40 5.00
C MET A 1 -2.60 13.35 3.91
N THR A 2 -1.61 12.57 3.55
CA THR A 2 -1.63 11.60 2.44
C THR A 2 -1.16 10.23 2.93
N PHE A 3 -1.36 9.19 2.13
CA PHE A 3 -0.88 7.84 2.41
C PHE A 3 0.57 7.57 1.98
N PHE A 4 1.30 8.55 1.48
CA PHE A 4 2.60 8.28 0.86
C PHE A 4 3.65 7.65 1.79
N ASN A 5 3.56 7.83 3.11
CA ASN A 5 4.45 7.21 4.09
C ASN A 5 3.72 6.28 5.07
N ARG A 6 2.52 5.85 4.76
CA ARG A 6 1.75 4.98 5.64
C ARG A 6 0.82 4.06 4.87
N CYS A 7 0.51 2.91 5.46
CA CYS A 7 -0.58 2.05 5.05
C CYS A 7 -1.44 1.65 6.26
N VAL A 8 -2.61 1.12 6.00
CA VAL A 8 -3.54 0.66 7.03
C VAL A 8 -3.74 -0.84 6.87
N VAL A 9 -3.61 -1.58 7.95
CA VAL A 9 -3.84 -3.02 8.01
C VAL A 9 -4.92 -3.34 9.03
N ALA A 10 -5.61 -4.48 8.87
CA ALA A 10 -6.56 -4.96 9.85
C ALA A 10 -5.83 -5.62 11.04
N GLY A 11 -6.19 -5.23 12.24
CA GLY A 11 -5.81 -5.91 13.47
C GLY A 11 -7.03 -6.57 14.11
N SER A 12 -6.82 -7.36 15.16
CA SER A 12 -7.88 -8.14 15.80
C SER A 12 -8.98 -7.31 16.46
N ASN A 13 -8.73 -6.06 16.79
CA ASN A 13 -9.69 -5.20 17.49
C ASN A 13 -9.92 -3.86 16.81
N SER A 14 -9.07 -3.46 15.88
CA SER A 14 -9.15 -2.18 15.16
C SER A 14 -8.18 -2.13 14.00
N LEU A 15 -8.32 -1.11 13.18
CA LEU A 15 -7.33 -0.80 12.13
C LEU A 15 -6.03 -0.29 12.73
N ILE A 16 -4.91 -0.71 12.15
CA ILE A 16 -3.56 -0.32 12.56
C ILE A 16 -2.90 0.49 11.45
N ASN A 17 -2.40 1.67 11.80
CA ASN A 17 -1.62 2.50 10.89
C ASN A 17 -0.14 2.16 11.00
N LEU A 18 0.45 1.73 9.90
CA LEU A 18 1.90 1.52 9.75
C LEU A 18 2.50 2.74 9.06
N SER A 19 3.33 3.50 9.78
CA SER A 19 3.90 4.76 9.28
C SER A 19 5.41 4.68 9.21
N VAL A 20 5.98 4.83 8.01
CA VAL A 20 7.43 4.93 7.80
C VAL A 20 7.92 6.25 8.38
N SER A 21 8.90 6.17 9.27
CA SER A 21 9.53 7.36 9.84
C SER A 21 10.35 8.10 8.80
N VAL A 22 10.17 9.40 8.70
CA VAL A 22 10.89 10.24 7.73
C VAL A 22 11.64 11.37 8.44
N VAL A 23 12.76 11.78 7.86
CA VAL A 23 13.53 12.91 8.37
C VAL A 23 12.72 14.19 8.19
N ASN A 24 12.28 14.80 9.31
CA ASN A 24 11.56 16.06 9.30
C ASN A 24 12.49 17.21 8.86
N LYS A 25 12.44 17.58 7.62
CA LYS A 25 12.96 18.89 7.20
C LYS A 25 11.87 19.93 7.47
N LYS A 26 12.00 20.63 8.61
CA LYS A 26 11.14 21.77 8.91
C LYS A 26 11.09 22.71 7.67
N LYS A 27 9.88 22.90 7.11
CA LYS A 27 9.47 24.01 6.26
C LYS A 27 10.00 24.17 4.83
N LYS A 28 10.54 23.16 4.15
CA LYS A 28 10.64 23.28 2.69
C LYS A 28 9.65 22.32 2.04
N LYS A 29 8.80 22.84 1.12
CA LYS A 29 7.99 22.04 0.18
C LYS A 29 8.97 21.24 -0.69
N GLY A 30 9.52 20.14 -0.15
CA GLY A 30 10.42 19.25 -0.87
C GLY A 30 9.65 18.43 -1.89
N LYS A 31 10.32 18.09 -2.97
CA LYS A 31 9.79 17.13 -3.94
C LYS A 31 9.59 15.77 -3.25
N TYR A 32 8.56 15.02 -3.63
CA TYR A 32 8.25 13.70 -3.07
C TYR A 32 9.45 12.73 -3.13
N ASN A 33 10.21 12.76 -4.21
CA ASN A 33 11.39 11.92 -4.42
C ASN A 33 12.60 12.27 -3.53
N SER A 34 12.56 13.39 -2.79
CA SER A 34 13.63 13.83 -1.88
C SER A 34 13.35 13.56 -0.40
N VAL A 35 12.25 12.87 -0.08
CA VAL A 35 11.89 12.53 1.30
C VAL A 35 12.75 11.38 1.79
N ARG A 36 13.66 11.67 2.75
CA ARG A 36 14.55 10.66 3.33
C ARG A 36 13.88 9.89 4.45
N ILE A 37 14.12 8.58 4.49
CA ILE A 37 13.67 7.72 5.59
C ILE A 37 14.56 7.96 6.81
N SER A 38 13.93 7.97 7.99
CA SER A 38 14.62 8.00 9.28
C SER A 38 14.62 6.61 9.90
N TYR A 39 15.79 6.14 10.27
CA TYR A 39 15.97 4.87 10.99
C TYR A 39 16.28 5.06 12.49
N ALA A 40 16.07 6.28 13.01
CA ALA A 40 16.24 6.58 14.43
C ALA A 40 15.28 5.78 15.33
N GLN A 41 14.13 5.42 14.80
CA GLN A 41 13.17 4.50 15.42
C GLN A 41 13.15 3.18 14.63
N ASN A 42 12.99 2.08 15.33
CA ASN A 42 12.98 0.75 14.69
C ASN A 42 11.62 0.42 14.03
N TRP A 43 11.16 1.32 13.15
CA TRP A 43 9.86 1.20 12.49
C TRP A 43 9.75 -0.05 11.62
N GLN A 44 10.82 -0.45 10.92
CA GLN A 44 10.83 -1.63 10.05
C GLN A 44 10.47 -2.89 10.85
N MET A 45 11.18 -3.14 11.93
CA MET A 45 10.93 -4.32 12.76
C MET A 45 9.56 -4.27 13.44
N ASN A 46 9.12 -3.07 13.85
CA ASN A 46 7.79 -2.90 14.43
C ASN A 46 6.68 -3.19 13.40
N HIS A 47 6.81 -2.68 12.18
CA HIS A 47 5.87 -2.99 11.09
C HIS A 47 5.88 -4.47 10.76
N TRP A 48 7.07 -5.07 10.62
CA TRP A 48 7.22 -6.49 10.32
C TRP A 48 6.51 -7.37 11.36
N ARG A 49 6.79 -7.15 12.64
CA ARG A 49 6.12 -7.86 13.74
C ARG A 49 4.60 -7.66 13.72
N THR A 50 4.13 -6.47 13.39
CA THR A 50 2.70 -6.18 13.28
C THR A 50 2.08 -6.96 12.13
N ILE A 51 2.70 -6.99 10.95
CA ILE A 51 2.22 -7.75 9.79
C ILE A 51 2.15 -9.25 10.12
N ILE A 52 3.21 -9.81 10.72
CA ILE A 52 3.20 -11.22 11.16
C ILE A 52 2.07 -11.47 12.17
N SER A 53 1.93 -10.60 13.17
CA SER A 53 0.89 -10.76 14.20
C SER A 53 -0.51 -10.72 13.62
N CYS A 54 -0.76 -9.87 12.62
CA CYS A 54 -2.07 -9.72 11.99
C CYS A 54 -2.37 -10.86 10.99
N TYR A 55 -1.39 -11.28 10.19
CA TYR A 55 -1.66 -12.08 8.99
C TYR A 55 -1.06 -13.48 8.96
N ARG A 56 -0.26 -13.90 9.95
CA ARG A 56 0.35 -15.25 9.96
C ARG A 56 -0.65 -16.39 9.86
N LYS A 57 -1.92 -16.16 10.20
CA LYS A 57 -3.02 -17.14 10.09
C LYS A 57 -3.84 -16.99 8.80
N SER A 58 -3.52 -16.02 7.95
CA SER A 58 -4.18 -15.86 6.67
C SER A 58 -3.81 -17.00 5.72
N PRO A 59 -4.72 -17.45 4.86
CA PRO A 59 -4.53 -18.63 4.02
C PRO A 59 -3.29 -18.60 3.13
N PHE A 60 -2.91 -17.40 2.64
CA PHE A 60 -1.80 -17.22 1.70
C PHE A 60 -0.61 -16.46 2.29
N PHE A 61 -0.56 -16.26 3.62
CA PHE A 61 0.54 -15.54 4.26
C PHE A 61 1.91 -16.15 3.91
N ASN A 62 2.06 -17.47 4.07
CA ASN A 62 3.31 -18.19 3.82
C ASN A 62 3.74 -18.16 2.35
N TYR A 63 2.84 -17.85 1.44
CA TYR A 63 3.15 -17.75 0.01
C TYR A 63 3.92 -16.47 -0.34
N TYR A 64 3.70 -15.38 0.41
CA TYR A 64 4.26 -14.06 0.10
C TYR A 64 5.25 -13.55 1.14
N VAL A 65 5.34 -14.18 2.31
CA VAL A 65 6.04 -13.63 3.48
C VAL A 65 7.53 -13.46 3.24
N ASP A 66 8.19 -14.40 2.58
CA ASP A 66 9.64 -14.38 2.38
C ASP A 66 10.09 -13.24 1.47
N GLU A 67 9.37 -13.00 0.37
CA GLU A 67 9.66 -11.89 -0.53
C GLU A 67 9.38 -10.54 0.12
N LEU A 68 8.27 -10.44 0.86
CA LEU A 68 7.93 -9.23 1.58
C LEU A 68 8.95 -8.92 2.67
N GLU A 69 9.46 -9.94 3.39
CA GLU A 69 10.51 -9.78 4.38
C GLU A 69 11.78 -9.21 3.78
N MET A 70 12.22 -9.72 2.63
CA MET A 70 13.39 -9.19 1.92
C MET A 70 13.24 -7.70 1.59
N ILE A 71 12.07 -7.26 1.16
CA ILE A 71 11.80 -5.84 0.91
C ILE A 71 11.82 -5.03 2.21
N PHE A 72 11.19 -5.55 3.28
CA PHE A 72 11.11 -4.84 4.56
C PHE A 72 12.47 -4.73 5.26
N LEU A 73 13.33 -5.72 5.17
CA LEU A 73 14.66 -5.72 5.78
C LEU A 73 15.68 -4.88 4.99
N LYS A 74 15.41 -4.65 3.71
CA LYS A 74 16.25 -3.77 2.89
C LYS A 74 16.19 -2.33 3.38
N ARG A 75 17.34 -1.66 3.41
CA ARG A 75 17.41 -0.23 3.72
C ARG A 75 17.32 0.61 2.46
N PHE A 76 16.46 1.60 2.50
CA PHE A 76 16.29 2.60 1.45
C PHE A 76 16.61 3.99 2.00
N ASP A 77 17.35 4.80 1.26
CA ASP A 77 17.59 6.18 1.66
C ASP A 77 16.35 7.06 1.50
N PHE A 78 15.59 6.83 0.44
CA PHE A 78 14.41 7.63 0.11
C PHE A 78 13.11 6.83 0.19
N LEU A 79 12.07 7.49 0.69
CA LEU A 79 10.74 6.91 0.77
C LEU A 79 10.16 6.57 -0.61
N PHE A 80 10.54 7.34 -1.62
CA PHE A 80 10.15 7.09 -3.00
C PHE A 80 10.63 5.72 -3.49
N ASP A 81 11.90 5.38 -3.22
CA ASP A 81 12.49 4.12 -3.67
C ASP A 81 11.86 2.91 -2.97
N LEU A 82 11.57 3.02 -1.67
CA LEU A 82 10.82 2.01 -0.93
C LEU A 82 9.44 1.78 -1.55
N ASN A 83 8.69 2.86 -1.80
CA ASN A 83 7.35 2.75 -2.36
C ASN A 83 7.37 2.19 -3.78
N LEU A 84 8.35 2.57 -4.59
CA LEU A 84 8.51 2.05 -5.95
C LEU A 84 8.86 0.55 -5.94
N SER A 85 9.75 0.12 -5.04
CA SER A 85 10.09 -1.30 -4.86
C SER A 85 8.86 -2.14 -4.48
N ILE A 86 8.05 -1.65 -3.54
CA ILE A 86 6.80 -2.33 -3.15
C ILE A 86 5.80 -2.36 -4.32
N LEU A 87 5.68 -1.28 -5.08
CA LEU A 87 4.76 -1.19 -6.21
C LEU A 87 5.16 -2.16 -7.34
N HIS A 88 6.45 -2.29 -7.64
CA HIS A 88 6.94 -3.27 -8.61
C HIS A 88 6.64 -4.70 -8.15
N TRP A 89 6.96 -5.03 -6.91
CA TRP A 89 6.65 -6.34 -6.34
C TRP A 89 5.16 -6.68 -6.42
N ILE A 90 4.27 -5.74 -6.07
CA ILE A 90 2.82 -5.95 -6.19
C ILE A 90 2.41 -6.18 -7.64
N ASN A 91 2.93 -5.39 -8.59
CA ASN A 91 2.62 -5.55 -10.02
C ASN A 91 3.03 -6.92 -10.55
N GLU A 92 4.18 -7.43 -10.13
CA GLU A 92 4.65 -8.77 -10.47
C GLU A 92 3.70 -9.85 -9.91
N LEU A 93 3.33 -9.75 -8.63
CA LEU A 93 2.44 -10.71 -7.98
C LEU A 93 1.05 -10.80 -8.61
N ILE A 94 0.48 -9.66 -9.00
CA ILE A 94 -0.85 -9.62 -9.64
C ILE A 94 -0.76 -9.76 -11.16
N GLU A 95 0.46 -9.98 -11.70
CA GLU A 95 0.73 -10.06 -13.14
C GLU A 95 0.05 -8.93 -13.92
N HIS A 96 0.11 -7.72 -13.37
CA HIS A 96 -0.51 -6.56 -14.01
C HIS A 96 0.45 -5.94 -15.03
N PRO A 97 0.06 -5.82 -16.30
CA PRO A 97 0.96 -5.33 -17.36
C PRO A 97 1.19 -3.82 -17.32
N ALA A 98 0.87 -3.14 -16.22
CA ALA A 98 1.00 -1.69 -16.13
C ALA A 98 2.46 -1.25 -16.16
N GLU A 99 2.80 -0.40 -17.10
CA GLU A 99 4.08 0.28 -17.14
C GLU A 99 4.11 1.38 -16.09
N ILE A 100 5.11 1.32 -15.17
CA ILE A 100 5.32 2.35 -14.17
C ILE A 100 6.30 3.38 -14.73
N LYS A 101 5.82 4.60 -14.98
CA LYS A 101 6.64 5.73 -15.42
C LYS A 101 6.93 6.71 -14.29
N VAL A 102 8.21 6.94 -14.03
CA VAL A 102 8.66 7.96 -13.08
C VAL A 102 8.84 9.28 -13.82
N LEU A 103 8.07 10.29 -13.43
CA LEU A 103 8.18 11.60 -14.04
C LEU A 103 9.32 12.40 -13.40
N SER A 104 10.17 13.00 -14.23
CA SER A 104 11.25 13.90 -13.80
C SER A 104 10.76 15.30 -13.42
N ALA A 105 9.60 15.70 -13.94
CA ALA A 105 8.93 16.98 -13.68
C ALA A 105 7.61 16.78 -12.92
N PRO A 106 7.07 17.84 -12.29
CA PRO A 106 5.72 17.79 -11.75
C PRO A 106 4.70 17.38 -12.82
N PHE A 107 3.77 16.51 -12.45
CA PHE A 107 2.69 16.09 -13.34
C PHE A 107 1.82 17.28 -13.70
N ASP A 108 1.70 17.58 -14.98
CA ASP A 108 0.70 18.45 -15.54
C ASP A 108 -0.33 17.61 -16.32
N ARG A 109 -1.61 17.92 -16.16
CA ARG A 109 -2.69 17.18 -16.78
C ARG A 109 -2.70 17.36 -18.31
N ASP A 110 -2.26 18.52 -18.77
CA ASP A 110 -2.25 18.86 -20.20
C ASP A 110 -1.18 18.05 -20.97
N ASP A 111 -0.12 17.62 -20.28
CA ASP A 111 0.92 16.75 -20.86
C ASP A 111 0.44 15.29 -21.04
N PHE A 112 -0.67 14.90 -20.39
CA PHE A 112 -1.16 13.51 -20.36
C PHE A 112 -2.67 13.45 -20.58
N PRO A 113 -3.16 13.76 -21.79
CA PRO A 113 -4.59 13.73 -22.12
C PRO A 113 -5.16 12.31 -21.94
N GLY A 114 -6.36 12.22 -21.40
CA GLY A 114 -7.03 10.93 -21.17
C GLY A 114 -6.62 10.21 -19.88
N THR A 115 -5.72 10.78 -19.06
CA THR A 115 -5.32 10.18 -17.78
C THR A 115 -6.27 10.56 -16.63
N PHE A 116 -6.37 9.67 -15.65
CA PHE A 116 -7.11 9.92 -14.42
C PHE A 116 -6.16 10.37 -13.30
N ASP A 117 -6.35 11.58 -12.79
CA ASP A 117 -5.62 12.07 -11.61
C ASP A 117 -6.28 11.58 -10.32
N LEU A 118 -5.70 10.56 -9.70
CA LEU A 118 -6.19 9.96 -8.47
C LEU A 118 -5.51 10.50 -7.20
N ARG A 119 -4.62 11.50 -7.30
CA ARG A 119 -3.81 12.01 -6.18
C ARG A 119 -4.62 12.51 -4.97
N LYS A 120 -5.90 12.85 -5.14
CA LYS A 120 -6.77 13.33 -4.07
C LYS A 120 -7.95 12.40 -3.78
N LYS A 121 -8.08 11.30 -4.48
CA LYS A 121 -9.23 10.38 -4.36
C LYS A 121 -9.17 9.63 -3.03
N TRP A 122 -8.11 8.90 -2.76
CA TRP A 122 -7.96 8.14 -1.51
C TRP A 122 -7.03 8.87 -0.54
N LEU A 123 -7.64 9.50 0.46
CA LEU A 123 -6.94 10.20 1.53
C LEU A 123 -7.23 9.52 2.88
N PRO A 124 -6.36 9.67 3.90
CA PRO A 124 -6.60 9.10 5.22
C PRO A 124 -7.92 9.48 5.88
N LYS A 125 -8.57 10.54 5.42
CA LYS A 125 -9.85 11.04 5.95
C LYS A 125 -11.08 10.41 5.27
N ASN A 126 -10.95 9.83 4.07
CA ASN A 126 -12.09 9.39 3.27
C ASN A 126 -11.91 8.03 2.60
N PHE A 127 -10.77 7.35 2.76
CA PHE A 127 -10.50 6.09 2.04
C PHE A 127 -11.52 4.99 2.31
N GLN A 128 -12.11 4.93 3.50
CA GLN A 128 -13.13 3.96 3.85
C GLN A 128 -14.54 4.34 3.34
N ALA A 129 -14.79 5.63 3.12
CA ALA A 129 -16.06 6.12 2.61
C ALA A 129 -16.18 6.01 1.08
N GLU A 130 -15.08 5.74 0.37
CA GLU A 130 -15.12 5.52 -1.07
C GLU A 130 -15.89 4.24 -1.38
N SER A 131 -16.86 4.34 -2.29
CA SER A 131 -17.71 3.21 -2.70
C SER A 131 -17.00 2.19 -3.59
N ASP A 132 -15.88 2.58 -4.17
CA ASP A 132 -15.07 1.74 -5.05
C ASP A 132 -14.19 0.80 -4.23
N PHE A 133 -14.73 -0.29 -3.75
CA PHE A 133 -13.96 -1.30 -3.04
C PHE A 133 -14.24 -2.71 -3.55
N ILE A 134 -13.28 -3.59 -3.34
CA ILE A 134 -13.38 -5.01 -3.65
C ILE A 134 -13.82 -5.74 -2.39
N ARG A 135 -14.87 -6.55 -2.50
CA ARG A 135 -15.34 -7.38 -1.39
C ARG A 135 -14.68 -8.75 -1.43
N TYR A 136 -14.06 -9.14 -0.33
CA TYR A 136 -13.44 -10.44 -0.09
C TYR A 136 -13.51 -10.75 1.42
N THR A 137 -13.27 -11.99 1.81
CA THR A 137 -13.23 -12.37 3.22
C THR A 137 -11.93 -11.92 3.88
N GLN A 138 -12.02 -11.21 5.01
CA GLN A 138 -10.89 -10.72 5.78
C GLN A 138 -10.71 -11.52 7.08
N VAL A 139 -9.46 -11.68 7.54
CA VAL A 139 -9.11 -12.48 8.74
C VAL A 139 -9.86 -12.03 10.00
N PHE A 140 -10.09 -10.73 10.15
CA PHE A 140 -10.73 -10.19 11.34
C PHE A 140 -12.15 -9.67 11.10
N GLU A 141 -12.76 -10.07 9.99
CA GLU A 141 -14.11 -9.60 9.62
C GLU A 141 -15.19 -9.96 10.66
N ASP A 142 -15.03 -11.10 11.32
CA ASP A 142 -15.90 -11.56 12.40
C ASP A 142 -15.85 -10.66 13.65
N ARG A 143 -14.74 -9.90 13.82
CA ARG A 143 -14.51 -9.07 15.00
C ARG A 143 -14.76 -7.59 14.79
N ILE A 144 -14.27 -7.07 13.66
CA ILE A 144 -14.31 -5.63 13.39
C ILE A 144 -15.14 -5.26 12.16
N GLY A 145 -15.84 -6.24 11.57
CA GLY A 145 -16.54 -6.07 10.31
C GLY A 145 -15.60 -5.94 9.12
N PHE A 146 -16.18 -5.94 7.92
CA PHE A 146 -15.41 -5.72 6.70
C PHE A 146 -14.81 -4.30 6.67
N GLN A 147 -13.52 -4.20 6.39
CA GLN A 147 -12.78 -2.94 6.31
C GLN A 147 -12.40 -2.64 4.85
N PRO A 148 -13.12 -1.72 4.18
CA PRO A 148 -12.84 -1.41 2.77
C PRO A 148 -11.54 -0.61 2.61
N ASN A 149 -10.91 -0.78 1.44
CA ASN A 149 -9.79 0.06 0.98
C ASN A 149 -8.56 0.11 1.93
N ILE A 150 -8.34 -0.93 2.70
CA ILE A 150 -7.09 -1.10 3.48
C ILE A 150 -5.94 -1.57 2.59
N SER A 151 -4.77 -1.82 3.17
CA SER A 151 -3.59 -2.23 2.42
C SER A 151 -3.86 -3.43 1.51
N ILE A 152 -3.29 -3.43 0.30
CA ILE A 152 -3.34 -4.56 -0.62
C ILE A 152 -2.75 -5.85 -0.03
N LEU A 153 -1.91 -5.76 1.01
CA LEU A 153 -1.42 -6.91 1.75
C LEU A 153 -2.57 -7.73 2.35
N ASP A 154 -3.64 -7.07 2.81
CA ASP A 154 -4.83 -7.75 3.33
C ASP A 154 -5.49 -8.59 2.21
N LEU A 155 -5.67 -8.02 1.03
CA LEU A 155 -6.20 -8.74 -0.13
C LEU A 155 -5.30 -9.93 -0.51
N LEU A 156 -4.01 -9.72 -0.66
CA LEU A 156 -3.06 -10.76 -1.06
C LEU A 156 -3.03 -11.91 -0.07
N PHE A 157 -2.91 -11.64 1.22
CA PHE A 157 -2.82 -12.67 2.25
C PHE A 157 -4.12 -13.47 2.43
N ASN A 158 -5.27 -12.86 2.14
CA ASN A 158 -6.56 -13.54 2.26
C ASN A 158 -6.99 -14.26 0.98
N THR A 159 -6.60 -13.78 -0.21
CA THR A 159 -7.13 -14.30 -1.48
C THR A 159 -6.07 -14.92 -2.40
N GLY A 160 -4.79 -14.71 -2.11
CA GLY A 160 -3.69 -15.26 -2.90
C GLY A 160 -3.77 -14.88 -4.38
N PRO A 161 -3.57 -15.85 -5.30
CA PRO A 161 -3.65 -15.61 -6.74
C PRO A 161 -4.99 -15.04 -7.22
N MET A 162 -6.07 -15.24 -6.45
CA MET A 162 -7.38 -14.65 -6.78
C MET A 162 -7.40 -13.13 -6.67
N ALA A 163 -6.44 -12.51 -5.99
CA ALA A 163 -6.31 -11.05 -5.92
C ALA A 163 -6.28 -10.41 -7.32
N LYS A 164 -5.55 -11.00 -8.26
CA LYS A 164 -5.50 -10.56 -9.67
C LYS A 164 -6.90 -10.50 -10.30
N VAL A 165 -7.65 -11.58 -10.18
CA VAL A 165 -9.00 -11.70 -10.77
C VAL A 165 -9.96 -10.69 -10.13
N LEU A 166 -9.89 -10.52 -8.81
CA LEU A 166 -10.72 -9.56 -8.09
C LEU A 166 -10.43 -8.12 -8.50
N LEU A 167 -9.16 -7.77 -8.71
CA LEU A 167 -8.73 -6.44 -9.18
C LEU A 167 -9.20 -6.19 -10.62
N GLN A 168 -9.04 -7.15 -11.53
CA GLN A 168 -9.48 -7.05 -12.93
C GLN A 168 -11.00 -6.88 -13.04
N ASN A 169 -11.77 -7.63 -12.26
CA ASN A 169 -13.23 -7.52 -12.23
C ASN A 169 -13.71 -6.17 -11.68
N ALA A 170 -12.94 -5.52 -10.81
CA ALA A 170 -13.25 -4.19 -10.30
C ALA A 170 -13.04 -3.10 -11.38
N GLU A 171 -12.10 -3.28 -12.29
CA GLU A 171 -11.88 -2.36 -13.41
C GLU A 171 -13.00 -2.42 -14.45
N THR A 172 -13.51 -3.63 -14.74
CA THR A 172 -14.57 -3.83 -15.75
C THR A 172 -15.92 -3.23 -15.34
N LYS A 173 -16.19 -3.10 -14.05
CA LYS A 173 -17.42 -2.47 -13.53
C LYS A 173 -17.42 -0.93 -13.66
N LYS A 174 -16.31 -0.33 -14.06
CA LYS A 174 -16.14 1.13 -14.20
C LYS A 174 -16.25 1.64 -15.64
N LYS A 175 -16.41 0.75 -16.60
CA LYS A 175 -16.69 1.06 -18.00
C LYS A 175 -18.19 1.00 -18.25
#